data_7375a368045aaeba3cc49358c7a9bfa4
#
_entry.id   7375a368045aaeba3cc49358c7a9bfa4
#
_cell.length_a   1.000
_cell.length_b   1.000
_cell.length_c   1.000
_cell.angle_alpha   90.00
_cell.angle_beta   90.00
_cell.angle_gamma   90.00
#
_symmetry.space_group_name_H-M   'P 1'
#
loop_
_entity.id
_entity.type
_entity.pdbx_description
1 polymer ?
#
loop_
_entity_poly.entity_id
_entity_poly.type
_entity_poly.pdbx_seq_one_letter_code
_entity_poly.pdbx_strand_id
1 'polypeptide(L)'
;MRKAHPDIILAGDANCSFAIEQADEIIALNAYNLRSLEEPFRVKDASGNYKSAEVYRSLPQELRQAIKTPLCFDESVQSLAELKAMHATGWLDVLNIKVGRLGGLRETVRCLDYCRAHNIGFWIGSMVESGVSKYMHVQLATMADTWMAGDLSDMSRYFEKDIITTPIEFSKGCLAVDFRPGLGTDIDESVLNEYTVAKFVFE
;
A
#
# COMPACT_ATOMS: atom_id res chain seq x y z
N MET A 1 0.26 5.61 23.20
CA MET A 1 1.52 5.48 22.46
C MET A 1 2.28 6.80 22.39
N ARG A 2 1.76 7.88 21.80
CA ARG A 2 2.48 9.19 21.66
C ARG A 2 3.06 9.75 22.97
N LYS A 3 2.31 9.64 24.12
CA LYS A 3 2.83 10.08 25.43
C LYS A 3 4.04 9.28 25.92
N ALA A 4 4.08 7.98 25.65
CA ALA A 4 5.18 7.09 26.07
C ALA A 4 6.38 7.16 25.12
N HIS A 5 6.14 7.50 23.85
CA HIS A 5 7.13 7.54 22.79
C HIS A 5 6.91 8.79 21.94
N PRO A 6 7.36 9.97 22.40
CA PRO A 6 7.04 11.25 21.75
C PRO A 6 7.63 11.36 20.33
N ASP A 7 8.76 10.74 20.07
CA ASP A 7 9.51 10.87 18.80
C ASP A 7 9.25 9.73 17.81
N ILE A 8 8.39 8.75 18.18
CA ILE A 8 8.10 7.62 17.28
C ILE A 8 7.28 8.08 16.08
N ILE A 9 7.64 7.60 14.89
CA ILE A 9 6.81 7.77 13.69
C ILE A 9 5.58 6.90 13.85
N LEU A 10 4.39 7.52 13.79
CA LEU A 10 3.10 6.85 13.83
C LEU A 10 2.38 7.06 12.51
N ALA A 11 1.85 6.00 11.96
CA ALA A 11 0.86 6.02 10.89
C ALA A 11 -0.38 5.25 11.37
N GLY A 12 -1.53 5.56 10.82
CA GLY A 12 -2.78 4.84 11.10
C GLY A 12 -3.39 4.36 9.80
N ASP A 13 -4.07 3.22 9.85
CA ASP A 13 -4.90 2.72 8.78
C ASP A 13 -6.32 2.54 9.30
N ALA A 14 -7.27 3.21 8.68
CA ALA A 14 -8.68 3.13 9.04
C ALA A 14 -9.46 2.13 8.18
N ASN A 15 -8.87 1.58 7.12
CA ASN A 15 -9.50 0.59 6.24
C ASN A 15 -10.93 0.97 5.84
N CYS A 16 -11.14 2.22 5.42
CA CYS A 16 -12.45 2.75 5.03
C CYS A 16 -13.55 2.62 6.12
N SER A 17 -13.20 2.66 7.41
CA SER A 17 -14.16 2.34 8.48
C SER A 17 -15.01 3.53 8.95
N PHE A 18 -14.55 4.77 8.76
CA PHE A 18 -15.32 5.94 9.20
C PHE A 18 -16.40 6.33 8.17
N ALA A 19 -17.58 6.66 8.70
CA ALA A 19 -18.56 7.38 7.91
C ALA A 19 -18.14 8.86 7.78
N ILE A 20 -18.62 9.55 6.76
CA ILE A 20 -18.26 10.97 6.53
C ILE A 20 -18.75 11.85 7.70
N GLU A 21 -19.85 11.49 8.31
CA GLU A 21 -20.42 12.17 9.50
C GLU A 21 -19.51 12.09 10.72
N GLN A 22 -18.53 11.18 10.72
CA GLN A 22 -17.52 11.01 11.77
C GLN A 22 -16.23 11.81 11.48
N ALA A 23 -16.27 12.75 10.56
CA ALA A 23 -15.09 13.54 10.18
C ALA A 23 -14.41 14.27 11.35
N ASP A 24 -15.16 14.64 12.39
CA ASP A 24 -14.60 15.25 13.60
C ASP A 24 -13.63 14.30 14.34
N GLU A 25 -13.87 12.99 14.29
CA GLU A 25 -12.95 11.99 14.85
C GLU A 25 -11.63 11.96 14.07
N ILE A 26 -11.68 12.07 12.73
CA ILE A 26 -10.51 12.18 11.87
C ILE A 26 -9.74 13.48 12.13
N ILE A 27 -10.44 14.61 12.27
CA ILE A 27 -9.84 15.89 12.62
C ILE A 27 -9.14 15.83 13.99
N ALA A 28 -9.72 15.14 14.97
CA ALA A 28 -9.13 14.98 16.29
C ALA A 28 -7.78 14.23 16.25
N LEU A 29 -7.53 13.39 15.21
CA LEU A 29 -6.24 12.71 15.03
C LEU A 29 -5.09 13.68 14.73
N ASN A 30 -5.37 14.92 14.32
CA ASN A 30 -4.34 15.95 14.14
C ASN A 30 -3.48 16.14 15.40
N ALA A 31 -4.07 15.94 16.60
CA ALA A 31 -3.37 16.07 17.87
C ALA A 31 -2.24 15.04 18.08
N TYR A 32 -2.21 13.97 17.28
CA TYR A 32 -1.23 12.88 17.44
C TYR A 32 -0.06 12.97 16.47
N ASN A 33 -0.06 13.94 15.56
CA ASN A 33 1.01 14.15 14.56
C ASN A 33 1.36 12.84 13.83
N LEU A 34 0.36 12.25 13.19
CA LEU A 34 0.54 11.04 12.40
C LEU A 34 1.33 11.36 11.13
N ARG A 35 2.19 10.44 10.71
CA ARG A 35 2.90 10.50 9.43
C ARG A 35 1.95 10.43 8.25
N SER A 36 0.92 9.59 8.37
CA SER A 36 -0.22 9.50 7.47
C SER A 36 -1.40 8.79 8.14
N LEU A 37 -2.61 9.03 7.63
CA LEU A 37 -3.81 8.27 7.92
C LEU A 37 -4.31 7.65 6.60
N GLU A 38 -4.39 6.32 6.57
CA GLU A 38 -4.77 5.56 5.40
C GLU A 38 -6.26 5.28 5.38
N GLU A 39 -6.86 5.38 4.19
CA GLU A 39 -8.25 5.06 3.89
C GLU A 39 -9.26 5.49 4.96
N PRO A 40 -9.37 6.80 5.28
CA PRO A 40 -10.19 7.21 6.42
C PRO A 40 -11.67 6.93 6.23
N PHE A 41 -12.24 7.28 5.07
CA PHE A 41 -13.67 7.28 4.86
C PHE A 41 -14.18 6.08 4.06
N ARG A 42 -15.42 5.70 4.35
CA ARG A 42 -16.14 4.66 3.62
C ARG A 42 -16.50 5.15 2.22
N VAL A 43 -15.96 4.50 1.20
CA VAL A 43 -16.07 4.92 -0.21
C VAL A 43 -16.63 3.84 -1.14
N LYS A 44 -17.20 2.77 -0.58
CA LYS A 44 -17.87 1.73 -1.35
C LYS A 44 -19.34 2.07 -1.55
N ASP A 45 -19.82 1.83 -2.76
CA ASP A 45 -21.26 1.86 -3.06
C ASP A 45 -22.00 0.63 -2.47
N ALA A 46 -23.32 0.58 -2.64
CA ALA A 46 -24.15 -0.52 -2.14
C ALA A 46 -23.82 -1.88 -2.78
N SER A 47 -23.15 -1.88 -3.94
CA SER A 47 -22.68 -3.09 -4.63
C SER A 47 -21.27 -3.50 -4.22
N GLY A 48 -20.62 -2.74 -3.32
CA GLY A 48 -19.28 -2.99 -2.84
C GLY A 48 -18.16 -2.46 -3.74
N ASN A 49 -18.49 -1.74 -4.81
CA ASN A 49 -17.49 -1.13 -5.69
C ASN A 49 -16.94 0.16 -5.09
N TYR A 50 -15.63 0.39 -5.25
CA TYR A 50 -15.01 1.64 -4.83
C TYR A 50 -15.44 2.81 -5.72
N LYS A 51 -15.88 3.89 -5.10
CA LYS A 51 -16.26 5.17 -5.72
C LYS A 51 -15.45 6.33 -5.15
N SER A 52 -14.21 6.06 -4.82
CA SER A 52 -13.36 6.91 -4.01
C SER A 52 -13.23 8.32 -4.57
N ALA A 53 -12.77 8.49 -5.80
CA ALA A 53 -12.61 9.82 -6.39
C ALA A 53 -13.93 10.59 -6.53
N GLU A 54 -15.06 9.91 -6.71
CA GLU A 54 -16.40 10.51 -6.76
C GLU A 54 -16.81 11.01 -5.36
N VAL A 55 -16.65 10.18 -4.34
CA VAL A 55 -16.94 10.52 -2.94
C VAL A 55 -16.08 11.71 -2.51
N TYR A 56 -14.77 11.60 -2.63
CA TYR A 56 -13.85 12.66 -2.18
C TYR A 56 -14.03 13.97 -2.93
N ARG A 57 -14.42 13.93 -4.22
CA ARG A 57 -14.75 15.15 -4.99
C ARG A 57 -15.99 15.86 -4.45
N SER A 58 -16.93 15.12 -3.88
CA SER A 58 -18.16 15.69 -3.30
C SER A 58 -17.97 16.27 -1.90
N LEU A 59 -16.85 15.98 -1.22
CA LEU A 59 -16.58 16.47 0.13
C LEU A 59 -16.19 17.96 0.12
N PRO A 60 -16.60 18.72 1.16
CA PRO A 60 -16.22 20.12 1.31
C PRO A 60 -14.70 20.31 1.41
N GLN A 61 -14.16 21.31 0.75
CA GLN A 61 -12.74 21.65 0.84
C GLN A 61 -12.35 22.17 2.24
N GLU A 62 -13.28 22.73 2.97
CA GLU A 62 -13.11 23.14 4.37
C GLU A 62 -12.77 21.92 5.25
N LEU A 63 -13.43 20.78 5.01
CA LEU A 63 -13.12 19.53 5.68
C LEU A 63 -11.69 19.06 5.34
N ARG A 64 -11.31 19.10 4.07
CA ARG A 64 -9.93 18.77 3.66
C ARG A 64 -8.91 19.66 4.37
N GLN A 65 -9.20 20.96 4.49
CA GLN A 65 -8.32 21.91 5.16
C GLN A 65 -8.25 21.71 6.69
N ALA A 66 -9.32 21.20 7.31
CA ALA A 66 -9.34 20.89 8.73
C ALA A 66 -8.49 19.65 9.07
N ILE A 67 -8.39 18.68 8.18
CA ILE A 67 -7.55 17.49 8.35
C ILE A 67 -6.10 17.86 7.99
N LYS A 68 -5.23 17.94 9.00
CA LYS A 68 -3.80 18.27 8.83
C LYS A 68 -2.93 17.02 8.63
N THR A 69 -3.41 15.88 9.09
CA THR A 69 -2.73 14.59 8.86
C THR A 69 -2.70 14.28 7.37
N PRO A 70 -1.54 13.95 6.77
CA PRO A 70 -1.48 13.50 5.40
C PRO A 70 -2.36 12.28 5.17
N LEU A 71 -3.16 12.29 4.09
CA LEU A 71 -4.05 11.19 3.75
C LEU A 71 -3.38 10.24 2.77
N CYS A 72 -3.38 8.96 3.12
CA CYS A 72 -2.85 7.86 2.32
C CYS A 72 -3.99 7.07 1.70
N PHE A 73 -3.79 6.61 0.46
CA PHE A 73 -4.79 5.80 -0.23
C PHE A 73 -4.18 4.46 -0.66
N ASP A 74 -4.97 3.41 -0.50
CA ASP A 74 -4.66 2.01 -0.78
C ASP A 74 -5.75 1.38 -1.67
N GLU A 75 -6.83 0.90 -1.08
CA GLU A 75 -7.93 0.24 -1.79
C GLU A 75 -8.63 1.15 -2.80
N SER A 76 -8.62 2.42 -2.53
CA SER A 76 -9.25 3.47 -3.36
C SER A 76 -8.51 3.74 -4.67
N VAL A 77 -7.29 3.20 -4.84
CA VAL A 77 -6.45 3.44 -6.03
C VAL A 77 -5.90 2.11 -6.54
N GLN A 78 -6.48 1.60 -7.60
CA GLN A 78 -6.13 0.29 -8.19
C GLN A 78 -5.51 0.40 -9.59
N SER A 79 -5.30 1.62 -10.08
CA SER A 79 -4.72 1.88 -11.40
C SER A 79 -4.18 3.30 -11.50
N LEU A 80 -3.35 3.57 -12.51
CA LEU A 80 -2.91 4.93 -12.84
C LEU A 80 -4.08 5.89 -13.13
N ALA A 81 -5.15 5.38 -13.72
CA ALA A 81 -6.33 6.20 -14.01
C ALA A 81 -7.01 6.67 -12.71
N GLU A 82 -7.18 5.76 -11.74
CA GLU A 82 -7.75 6.09 -10.43
C GLU A 82 -6.82 6.97 -9.60
N LEU A 83 -5.50 6.73 -9.67
CA LEU A 83 -4.50 7.62 -9.05
C LEU A 83 -4.67 9.06 -9.53
N LYS A 84 -4.78 9.27 -10.85
CA LYS A 84 -5.00 10.58 -11.45
C LYS A 84 -6.34 11.20 -11.02
N ALA A 85 -7.38 10.38 -11.00
CA ALA A 85 -8.72 10.83 -10.59
C ALA A 85 -8.75 11.24 -9.11
N MET A 86 -8.08 10.48 -8.23
CA MET A 86 -7.97 10.80 -6.81
C MET A 86 -7.11 12.05 -6.57
N HIS A 87 -5.95 12.13 -7.23
CA HIS A 87 -5.09 13.32 -7.15
C HIS A 87 -5.85 14.60 -7.55
N ALA A 88 -6.66 14.53 -8.61
CA ALA A 88 -7.47 15.67 -9.06
C ALA A 88 -8.53 16.13 -8.04
N THR A 89 -8.83 15.37 -7.01
CA THR A 89 -9.73 15.79 -5.91
C THR A 89 -9.05 16.70 -4.89
N GLY A 90 -7.72 16.73 -4.83
CA GLY A 90 -6.93 17.44 -3.83
C GLY A 90 -6.86 16.76 -2.45
N TRP A 91 -7.29 15.50 -2.35
CA TRP A 91 -7.28 14.74 -1.10
C TRP A 91 -6.09 13.80 -0.94
N LEU A 92 -5.42 13.43 -2.03
CA LEU A 92 -4.32 12.47 -2.03
C LEU A 92 -3.00 13.15 -1.66
N ASP A 93 -2.40 12.79 -0.55
CA ASP A 93 -1.05 13.19 -0.16
C ASP A 93 -0.05 12.05 -0.35
N VAL A 94 -0.46 10.80 -0.08
CA VAL A 94 0.39 9.61 -0.08
C VAL A 94 -0.32 8.44 -0.75
N LEU A 95 0.42 7.63 -1.49
CA LEU A 95 -0.06 6.38 -2.08
C LEU A 95 0.62 5.18 -1.43
N ASN A 96 -0.18 4.20 -0.98
CA ASN A 96 0.31 2.88 -0.61
C ASN A 96 0.45 2.02 -1.89
N ILE A 97 1.67 1.68 -2.24
CA ILE A 97 2.00 0.93 -3.45
C ILE A 97 1.93 -0.57 -3.17
N LYS A 98 1.00 -1.25 -3.82
CA LYS A 98 0.90 -2.72 -3.81
C LYS A 98 0.88 -3.22 -5.25
N VAL A 99 1.93 -3.94 -5.66
CA VAL A 99 2.13 -4.35 -7.07
C VAL A 99 0.93 -5.13 -7.60
N GLY A 100 0.42 -6.08 -6.84
CA GLY A 100 -0.75 -6.89 -7.21
C GLY A 100 -2.02 -6.05 -7.40
N ARG A 101 -2.26 -5.07 -6.52
CA ARG A 101 -3.42 -4.17 -6.59
C ARG A 101 -3.38 -3.26 -7.81
N LEU A 102 -2.21 -2.72 -8.14
CA LEU A 102 -2.01 -1.83 -9.28
C LEU A 102 -1.99 -2.56 -10.63
N GLY A 103 -2.09 -3.91 -10.64
CA GLY A 103 -2.13 -4.69 -11.89
C GLY A 103 -0.77 -5.10 -12.42
N GLY A 104 0.25 -5.13 -11.57
CA GLY A 104 1.59 -5.64 -11.88
C GLY A 104 2.67 -4.55 -11.93
N LEU A 105 3.92 -4.99 -12.09
CA LEU A 105 5.10 -4.13 -11.95
C LEU A 105 5.10 -2.95 -12.95
N ARG A 106 4.68 -3.20 -14.19
CA ARG A 106 4.66 -2.15 -15.23
C ARG A 106 3.74 -0.98 -14.86
N GLU A 107 2.54 -1.28 -14.37
CA GLU A 107 1.59 -0.25 -13.95
C GLU A 107 2.06 0.43 -12.66
N THR A 108 2.66 -0.34 -11.76
CA THR A 108 3.29 0.21 -10.54
C THR A 108 4.35 1.26 -10.86
N VAL A 109 5.26 0.97 -11.80
CA VAL A 109 6.29 1.94 -12.21
C VAL A 109 5.65 3.21 -12.77
N ARG A 110 4.61 3.10 -13.59
CA ARG A 110 3.88 4.27 -14.10
C ARG A 110 3.21 5.10 -12.99
N CYS A 111 2.69 4.43 -11.97
CA CYS A 111 2.14 5.11 -10.79
C CYS A 111 3.25 5.82 -9.99
N LEU A 112 4.40 5.18 -9.79
CA LEU A 112 5.56 5.78 -9.13
C LEU A 112 6.07 7.02 -9.87
N ASP A 113 6.21 6.94 -11.19
CA ASP A 113 6.62 8.07 -12.02
C ASP A 113 5.62 9.24 -11.91
N TYR A 114 4.33 8.91 -11.88
CA TYR A 114 3.29 9.91 -11.68
C TYR A 114 3.38 10.56 -10.29
N CYS A 115 3.57 9.77 -9.24
CA CYS A 115 3.74 10.28 -7.88
C CYS A 115 4.92 11.26 -7.78
N ARG A 116 6.08 10.89 -8.35
CA ARG A 116 7.28 11.75 -8.40
C ARG A 116 7.03 13.05 -9.14
N ALA A 117 6.42 12.97 -10.33
CA ALA A 117 6.14 14.14 -11.15
C ALA A 117 5.18 15.14 -10.48
N HIS A 118 4.38 14.68 -9.52
CA HIS A 118 3.35 15.49 -8.85
C HIS A 118 3.60 15.70 -7.35
N ASN A 119 4.77 15.32 -6.83
CA ASN A 119 5.15 15.43 -5.42
C ASN A 119 4.18 14.70 -4.47
N ILE A 120 3.61 13.59 -4.93
CA ILE A 120 2.79 12.69 -4.11
C ILE A 120 3.74 11.75 -3.37
N GLY A 121 3.62 11.68 -2.04
CA GLY A 121 4.36 10.70 -1.24
C GLY A 121 3.94 9.27 -1.62
N PHE A 122 4.85 8.30 -1.48
CA PHE A 122 4.49 6.89 -1.63
C PHE A 122 5.31 6.01 -0.71
N TRP A 123 4.80 4.85 -0.39
CA TRP A 123 5.51 3.81 0.34
C TRP A 123 5.07 2.43 -0.17
N ILE A 124 5.85 1.41 0.13
CA ILE A 124 5.63 0.08 -0.42
C ILE A 124 4.92 -0.78 0.63
N GLY A 125 3.65 -1.03 0.40
CA GLY A 125 2.86 -1.94 1.18
C GLY A 125 2.95 -3.38 0.68
N SER A 126 2.18 -4.27 1.28
CA SER A 126 2.09 -5.65 0.85
C SER A 126 0.70 -6.24 1.08
N MET A 127 0.47 -7.41 0.50
CA MET A 127 -0.75 -8.20 0.65
C MET A 127 -0.42 -9.60 1.15
N VAL A 128 -1.43 -10.42 1.37
CA VAL A 128 -1.27 -11.87 1.52
C VAL A 128 -0.96 -12.45 0.14
N GLU A 129 0.29 -12.69 -0.13
CA GLU A 129 0.82 -13.06 -1.45
C GLU A 129 2.07 -13.94 -1.30
N SER A 130 2.45 -14.69 -2.33
CA SER A 130 3.66 -15.51 -2.30
C SER A 130 4.94 -14.67 -2.28
N GLY A 131 6.06 -15.29 -1.96
CA GLY A 131 7.36 -14.68 -1.97
C GLY A 131 7.76 -14.09 -3.31
N VAL A 132 7.20 -14.57 -4.42
CA VAL A 132 7.39 -13.99 -5.76
C VAL A 132 6.98 -12.53 -5.77
N SER A 133 5.77 -12.21 -5.30
CA SER A 133 5.29 -10.83 -5.21
C SER A 133 6.04 -10.05 -4.13
N LYS A 134 6.32 -10.68 -3.00
CA LYS A 134 7.10 -10.03 -1.92
C LYS A 134 8.47 -9.57 -2.38
N TYR A 135 9.18 -10.38 -3.15
CA TYR A 135 10.47 -9.95 -3.69
C TYR A 135 10.36 -8.74 -4.61
N MET A 136 9.29 -8.60 -5.39
CA MET A 136 9.04 -7.36 -6.15
C MET A 136 8.87 -6.15 -5.22
N HIS A 137 8.11 -6.31 -4.15
CA HIS A 137 7.94 -5.23 -3.16
C HIS A 137 9.25 -4.90 -2.44
N VAL A 138 10.05 -5.90 -2.07
CA VAL A 138 11.37 -5.72 -1.46
C VAL A 138 12.29 -4.90 -2.37
N GLN A 139 12.33 -5.23 -3.67
CA GLN A 139 13.12 -4.46 -4.65
C GLN A 139 12.65 -3.01 -4.75
N LEU A 140 11.34 -2.78 -4.81
CA LEU A 140 10.77 -1.44 -4.84
C LEU A 140 11.04 -0.66 -3.54
N ALA A 141 11.05 -1.33 -2.40
CA ALA A 141 11.31 -0.70 -1.09
C ALA A 141 12.76 -0.21 -0.91
N THR A 142 13.68 -0.58 -1.81
CA THR A 142 15.06 -0.03 -1.82
C THR A 142 15.15 1.40 -2.34
N MET A 143 14.08 1.95 -2.90
CA MET A 143 14.07 3.33 -3.37
C MET A 143 14.21 4.31 -2.21
N ALA A 144 15.11 5.30 -2.38
CA ALA A 144 15.44 6.26 -1.33
C ALA A 144 14.34 7.31 -1.08
N ASP A 145 13.40 7.46 -1.99
CA ASP A 145 12.37 8.50 -1.98
C ASP A 145 11.00 8.02 -1.43
N THR A 146 10.99 6.90 -0.70
CA THR A 146 9.79 6.43 -0.03
C THR A 146 9.39 7.32 1.14
N TRP A 147 8.09 7.56 1.32
CA TRP A 147 7.52 8.39 2.39
C TRP A 147 7.80 7.87 3.79
N MET A 148 7.78 6.55 3.95
CA MET A 148 8.10 5.83 5.18
C MET A 148 8.51 4.39 4.85
N ALA A 149 8.97 3.66 5.87
CA ALA A 149 9.24 2.23 5.74
C ALA A 149 7.96 1.45 5.36
N GLY A 150 8.13 0.41 4.56
CA GLY A 150 7.04 -0.48 4.18
C GLY A 150 6.60 -1.40 5.32
N ASP A 151 5.43 -2.00 5.16
CA ASP A 151 4.85 -3.01 6.07
C ASP A 151 5.11 -4.46 5.60
N LEU A 152 6.19 -4.65 4.86
CA LEU A 152 6.57 -5.95 4.33
C LEU A 152 6.67 -7.00 5.45
N SER A 153 6.17 -8.20 5.20
CA SER A 153 6.27 -9.34 6.11
C SER A 153 6.79 -10.57 5.38
N ASP A 154 7.39 -11.49 6.12
CA ASP A 154 7.64 -12.84 5.60
C ASP A 154 6.32 -13.60 5.42
N MET A 155 6.36 -14.68 4.66
CA MET A 155 5.17 -15.46 4.32
C MET A 155 4.84 -16.57 5.34
N SER A 156 5.68 -16.78 6.32
CA SER A 156 5.51 -17.82 7.34
C SER A 156 4.24 -17.66 8.19
N ARG A 157 3.66 -16.46 8.19
CA ARG A 157 2.37 -16.18 8.84
C ARG A 157 1.16 -16.73 8.09
N TYR A 158 1.32 -17.03 6.79
CA TYR A 158 0.21 -17.33 5.89
C TYR A 158 0.35 -18.71 5.25
N PHE A 159 1.59 -19.18 5.02
CA PHE A 159 1.86 -20.44 4.35
C PHE A 159 2.86 -21.27 5.17
N GLU A 160 2.69 -22.58 5.22
CA GLU A 160 3.68 -23.49 5.81
C GLU A 160 4.97 -23.50 5.00
N LYS A 161 4.85 -23.42 3.69
CA LYS A 161 5.94 -23.32 2.74
C LYS A 161 5.63 -22.23 1.72
N ASP A 162 6.62 -21.47 1.32
CA ASP A 162 6.51 -20.55 0.20
C ASP A 162 7.00 -21.22 -1.09
N ILE A 163 6.53 -20.76 -2.22
CA ILE A 163 6.90 -21.26 -3.55
C ILE A 163 8.24 -20.71 -4.08
N ILE A 164 9.05 -20.13 -3.22
CA ILE A 164 10.36 -19.55 -3.55
C ILE A 164 11.50 -20.35 -2.87
N THR A 165 12.67 -20.36 -3.52
CA THR A 165 13.84 -21.09 -3.00
C THR A 165 14.61 -20.32 -1.92
N THR A 166 14.49 -18.99 -1.88
CA THR A 166 15.18 -18.13 -0.92
C THR A 166 14.14 -17.47 -0.01
N PRO A 167 14.01 -17.91 1.23
CA PRO A 167 13.06 -17.31 2.19
C PRO A 167 13.34 -15.83 2.42
N ILE A 168 12.28 -15.08 2.70
CA ILE A 168 12.39 -13.69 3.16
C ILE A 168 12.56 -13.71 4.67
N GLU A 169 13.71 -13.27 5.15
CA GLU A 169 14.04 -13.26 6.57
C GLU A 169 14.30 -11.85 7.09
N PHE A 170 13.63 -11.51 8.18
CA PHE A 170 13.85 -10.25 8.87
C PHE A 170 14.88 -10.36 9.96
N SER A 171 15.83 -9.44 10.00
CA SER A 171 16.78 -9.29 11.10
C SER A 171 16.73 -7.87 11.64
N LYS A 172 16.34 -7.72 12.90
CA LYS A 172 16.24 -6.41 13.58
C LYS A 172 15.38 -5.37 12.84
N GLY A 173 14.28 -5.83 12.24
CA GLY A 173 13.36 -4.99 11.45
C GLY A 173 13.88 -4.62 10.05
N CYS A 174 14.99 -5.20 9.62
CA CYS A 174 15.57 -5.01 8.30
C CYS A 174 15.51 -6.29 7.48
N LEU A 175 15.50 -6.13 6.17
CA LEU A 175 15.54 -7.18 5.16
C LEU A 175 16.81 -7.03 4.33
N ALA A 176 17.55 -8.13 4.12
CA ALA A 176 18.65 -8.14 3.18
C ALA A 176 18.12 -8.21 1.75
N VAL A 177 18.63 -7.38 0.87
CA VAL A 177 18.22 -7.36 -0.54
C VAL A 177 19.31 -8.01 -1.38
N ASP A 178 18.90 -9.00 -2.18
CA ASP A 178 19.75 -9.60 -3.20
C ASP A 178 19.60 -8.81 -4.51
N PHE A 179 20.68 -8.21 -4.99
CA PHE A 179 20.73 -7.42 -6.22
C PHE A 179 21.14 -8.21 -7.46
N ARG A 180 21.12 -9.54 -7.42
CA ARG A 180 21.34 -10.34 -8.64
C ARG A 180 20.26 -10.03 -9.68
N PRO A 181 20.55 -10.22 -11.00
CA PRO A 181 19.55 -10.01 -12.03
C PRO A 181 18.30 -10.87 -11.83
N GLY A 182 17.13 -10.30 -12.19
CA GLY A 182 15.84 -10.96 -12.04
C GLY A 182 15.16 -10.60 -10.71
N LEU A 183 14.41 -11.53 -10.17
CA LEU A 183 13.58 -11.29 -8.98
C LEU A 183 14.38 -11.31 -7.67
N GLY A 184 15.55 -11.94 -7.64
CA GLY A 184 16.34 -12.16 -6.41
C GLY A 184 16.06 -13.50 -5.74
N THR A 185 15.12 -14.28 -6.28
CA THR A 185 14.81 -15.66 -5.87
C THR A 185 14.40 -16.49 -7.09
N ASP A 186 14.39 -17.80 -6.96
CA ASP A 186 13.88 -18.73 -7.95
C ASP A 186 12.61 -19.41 -7.43
N ILE A 187 11.84 -20.04 -8.31
CA ILE A 187 10.66 -20.81 -7.93
C ILE A 187 11.10 -22.18 -7.38
N ASP A 188 10.54 -22.58 -6.26
CA ASP A 188 10.58 -23.98 -5.81
C ASP A 188 9.48 -24.77 -6.52
N GLU A 189 9.87 -25.41 -7.62
CA GLU A 189 8.96 -26.19 -8.46
C GLU A 189 8.29 -27.34 -7.68
N SER A 190 8.93 -27.88 -6.66
CA SER A 190 8.37 -28.98 -5.87
C SER A 190 7.21 -28.49 -5.02
N VAL A 191 7.37 -27.34 -4.34
CA VAL A 191 6.31 -26.70 -3.54
C VAL A 191 5.21 -26.16 -4.44
N LEU A 192 5.56 -25.54 -5.57
CA LEU A 192 4.58 -25.07 -6.54
C LEU A 192 3.67 -26.21 -7.01
N ASN A 193 4.26 -27.37 -7.35
CA ASN A 193 3.49 -28.55 -7.78
C ASN A 193 2.63 -29.12 -6.64
N GLU A 194 3.12 -29.12 -5.39
CA GLU A 194 2.35 -29.54 -4.22
C GLU A 194 1.08 -28.71 -4.03
N TYR A 195 1.14 -27.40 -4.28
CA TYR A 195 0.01 -26.48 -4.11
C TYR A 195 -0.84 -26.29 -5.37
N THR A 196 -0.42 -26.83 -6.51
CA THR A 196 -1.14 -26.66 -7.79
C THR A 196 -2.42 -27.49 -7.78
N VAL A 197 -3.57 -26.82 -7.82
CA VAL A 197 -4.91 -27.46 -7.90
C VAL A 197 -5.43 -27.57 -9.34
N ALA A 198 -4.93 -26.72 -10.25
CA ALA A 198 -5.29 -26.76 -11.68
C ALA A 198 -4.20 -26.09 -12.52
N LYS A 199 -3.99 -26.57 -13.73
CA LYS A 199 -3.03 -26.02 -14.70
C LYS A 199 -3.75 -25.78 -16.03
N PHE A 200 -3.60 -24.57 -16.56
CA PHE A 200 -4.10 -24.19 -17.88
C PHE A 200 -2.91 -23.78 -18.74
N VAL A 201 -2.90 -24.25 -19.98
CA VAL A 201 -1.88 -23.90 -20.98
C VAL A 201 -2.55 -23.12 -22.09
N PHE A 202 -2.04 -21.95 -22.41
CA PHE A 202 -2.52 -21.12 -23.50
C PHE A 202 -1.45 -21.17 -24.62
N GLU A 203 -1.88 -21.43 -25.83
CA GLU A 203 -1.03 -21.43 -27.05
C GLU A 203 -0.95 -20.01 -27.64
#